data_d63c9a718c0ab1f2fdb8d49265c64bcc
#
_entry.id   d63c9a718c0ab1f2fdb8d49265c64bcc
#
_cell.length_a   1.000
_cell.length_b   1.000
_cell.length_c   1.000
_cell.angle_alpha   90.00
_cell.angle_beta   90.00
_cell.angle_gamma   90.00
#
_symmetry.space_group_name_H-M   'P 1'
#
loop_
_entity.id
_entity.type
_entity.pdbx_description
1 polymer ?
#
loop_
_entity_poly.entity_id
_entity_poly.type
_entity_poly.pdbx_seq_one_letter_code
_entity_poly.pdbx_strand_id
1 'polypeptide(L)' 'RQREATLLKVLRESPGTMEELVPKVYWDADPRLFPYATRSLLAGLLKLVDDGRVAERDGRWQTLPDTP' A
#
# COMPACT_ATOMS: atom_id res chain seq x y z
N ARG A 1 10.86 -1.60 -6.49
CA ARG A 1 10.15 -2.08 -7.68
C ARG A 1 9.29 -3.27 -7.38
N GLN A 2 9.92 -4.34 -6.86
CA GLN A 2 9.13 -5.49 -6.45
C GLN A 2 8.16 -5.12 -5.36
N ARG A 3 8.57 -4.21 -4.48
CA ARG A 3 7.71 -3.78 -3.39
C ARG A 3 6.49 -3.03 -3.91
N GLU A 4 6.68 -2.22 -4.95
CA GLU A 4 5.55 -1.51 -5.54
C GLU A 4 4.56 -2.47 -6.18
N ALA A 5 5.06 -3.47 -6.89
CA ALA A 5 4.21 -4.48 -7.49
C ALA A 5 3.45 -5.27 -6.41
N THR A 6 4.13 -5.61 -5.32
CA THR A 6 3.52 -6.30 -4.19
C THR A 6 2.42 -5.44 -3.57
N LEU A 7 2.70 -4.15 -3.42
CA LEU A 7 1.73 -3.21 -2.84
C LEU A 7 0.46 -3.15 -3.69
N LEU A 8 0.60 -3.01 -4.99
CA LEU A 8 -0.56 -2.96 -5.87
C LEU A 8 -1.35 -4.25 -5.84
N LYS A 9 -0.66 -5.39 -5.82
CA LYS A 9 -1.33 -6.68 -5.74
C LYS A 9 -2.11 -6.83 -4.45
N VAL A 10 -1.50 -6.46 -3.33
CA VAL A 10 -2.15 -6.53 -2.02
C VAL A 10 -3.39 -5.64 -2.00
N LEU A 11 -3.27 -4.42 -2.51
CA LEU A 11 -4.39 -3.48 -2.53
C LEU A 11 -5.55 -3.99 -3.37
N ARG A 12 -5.26 -4.63 -4.51
CA ARG A 12 -6.31 -5.18 -5.34
C ARG A 12 -7.07 -6.28 -4.63
N GLU A 13 -6.35 -7.10 -3.89
CA GLU A 13 -6.94 -8.26 -3.21
C GLU A 13 -7.56 -7.89 -1.88
N SER A 14 -6.98 -6.90 -1.19
CA SER A 14 -7.39 -6.56 0.17
C SER A 14 -7.20 -5.08 0.43
N PRO A 15 -8.07 -4.23 -0.07
CA PRO A 15 -8.04 -2.81 0.32
C PRO A 15 -8.20 -2.70 1.83
N GLY A 16 -7.56 -1.70 2.42
CA GLY A 16 -7.67 -1.55 3.86
C GLY A 16 -6.85 -0.41 4.42
N THR A 17 -6.71 -0.42 5.73
CA THR A 17 -5.97 0.59 6.47
C THR A 17 -4.48 0.31 6.42
N MET A 18 -3.69 1.31 6.84
CA MET A 18 -2.24 1.13 6.95
C MET A 18 -1.90 -0.06 7.85
N GLU A 19 -2.59 -0.19 8.97
CA GLU A 19 -2.33 -1.28 9.90
C GLU A 19 -2.58 -2.65 9.29
N GLU A 20 -3.58 -2.73 8.42
CA GLU A 20 -3.87 -3.96 7.72
C GLU A 20 -2.89 -4.25 6.60
N LEU A 21 -2.42 -3.20 5.93
CA LEU A 21 -1.59 -3.35 4.74
C LEU A 21 -0.13 -3.65 5.06
N VAL A 22 0.41 -3.04 6.12
CA VAL A 22 1.84 -3.19 6.43
C VAL A 22 2.26 -4.66 6.53
N PRO A 23 1.59 -5.51 7.34
CA PRO A 23 2.04 -6.90 7.44
C PRO A 23 1.86 -7.68 6.15
N LYS A 24 0.94 -7.27 5.29
CA LYS A 24 0.72 -7.96 4.03
C LYS A 24 1.76 -7.59 2.98
N VAL A 25 2.11 -6.30 2.91
CA VAL A 25 3.09 -5.82 1.94
C VAL A 25 4.50 -6.19 2.39
N TYR A 26 4.76 -6.14 3.69
CA TYR A 26 6.07 -6.44 4.27
C TYR A 26 6.05 -7.77 5.00
N TRP A 27 5.42 -8.77 4.37
CA TRP A 27 5.24 -10.09 4.96
C TRP A 27 6.56 -10.77 5.32
N ASP A 28 7.63 -10.39 4.61
CA ASP A 28 8.95 -10.97 4.79
C ASP A 28 9.84 -10.16 5.71
N ALA A 29 9.31 -9.12 6.34
CA ALA A 29 10.10 -8.24 7.20
C ALA A 29 9.90 -8.61 8.67
N ASP A 30 10.95 -8.34 9.46
CA ASP A 30 10.86 -8.48 10.90
C ASP A 30 9.83 -7.47 11.42
N PRO A 31 8.84 -7.91 12.23
CA PRO A 31 7.84 -6.98 12.76
C PRO A 31 8.41 -5.79 13.51
N ARG A 32 9.62 -5.92 14.06
CA ARG A 32 10.27 -4.79 14.74
C ARG A 32 10.59 -3.65 13.79
N LEU A 33 10.61 -3.91 12.48
CA LEU A 33 10.87 -2.90 11.47
C LEU A 33 9.59 -2.28 10.93
N PHE A 34 8.42 -2.70 11.42
CA PHE A 34 7.15 -2.19 10.92
C PHE A 34 7.00 -0.67 11.03
N PRO A 35 7.52 0.02 12.05
CA PRO A 35 7.45 1.48 12.05
C PRO A 35 8.13 2.11 10.82
N TYR A 36 9.26 1.54 10.41
CA TYR A 36 9.95 2.02 9.21
C TYR A 36 9.19 1.60 7.95
N ALA A 37 8.67 0.37 7.96
CA ALA A 37 7.88 -0.13 6.84
C ALA A 37 6.63 0.71 6.63
N THR A 38 6.00 1.15 7.72
CA THR A 38 4.83 2.02 7.65
C THR A 38 5.14 3.31 6.92
N ARG A 39 6.28 3.92 7.23
CA ARG A 39 6.69 5.15 6.54
C ARG A 39 6.93 4.91 5.06
N SER A 40 7.62 3.83 4.74
CA SER A 40 7.90 3.49 3.35
C SER A 40 6.61 3.19 2.59
N LEU A 41 5.70 2.47 3.22
CA LEU A 41 4.42 2.15 2.62
C LEU A 41 3.63 3.42 2.35
N LEU A 42 3.58 4.33 3.31
CA LEU A 42 2.86 5.59 3.13
C LEU A 42 3.43 6.37 1.97
N ALA A 43 4.76 6.48 1.89
CA ALA A 43 5.40 7.19 0.78
C ALA A 43 5.04 6.57 -0.56
N GLY A 44 5.04 5.25 -0.63
CA GLY A 44 4.66 4.55 -1.85
C GLY A 44 3.20 4.77 -2.22
N LEU A 45 2.31 4.72 -1.22
CA LEU A 45 0.90 4.96 -1.44
C LEU A 45 0.64 6.37 -1.92
N LEU A 46 1.30 7.37 -1.32
CA LEU A 46 1.10 8.76 -1.72
C LEU A 46 1.57 8.99 -3.15
N LYS A 47 2.66 8.33 -3.55
CA LYS A 47 3.11 8.42 -4.93
C LYS A 47 2.07 7.82 -5.88
N LEU A 48 1.48 6.71 -5.51
CA LEU A 48 0.46 6.06 -6.34
C LEU A 48 -0.82 6.88 -6.40
N VAL A 49 -1.16 7.59 -5.33
CA VAL A 49 -2.29 8.53 -5.35
C VAL A 49 -1.99 9.65 -6.32
N ASP A 50 -0.77 10.18 -6.28
CA ASP A 50 -0.37 11.25 -7.19
C ASP A 50 -0.40 10.79 -8.64
N ASP A 51 -0.10 9.52 -8.88
CA ASP A 51 -0.14 8.92 -10.21
C ASP A 51 -1.57 8.55 -10.65
N GLY A 52 -2.55 8.73 -9.80
CA GLY A 52 -3.94 8.41 -10.13
C GLY A 52 -4.27 6.93 -10.08
N ARG A 53 -3.46 6.13 -9.41
CA ARG A 53 -3.64 4.67 -9.38
C ARG A 53 -4.25 4.15 -8.09
N VAL A 54 -4.25 4.95 -7.05
CA VAL A 54 -4.71 4.57 -5.72
C VAL A 54 -5.51 5.73 -5.15
N ALA A 55 -6.48 5.42 -4.31
CA ALA A 55 -7.25 6.42 -3.58
C ALA A 55 -7.30 6.06 -2.11
N GLU A 56 -7.41 7.08 -1.28
CA GLU A 56 -7.57 6.91 0.16
C GLU A 56 -8.91 7.53 0.56
N ARG A 57 -9.65 6.83 1.40
CA ARG A 57 -10.91 7.34 1.92
C ARG A 57 -11.07 6.86 3.36
N ASP A 58 -11.17 7.81 4.27
CA ASP A 58 -11.37 7.54 5.70
C ASP A 58 -10.30 6.60 6.25
N GLY A 59 -9.05 6.81 5.81
CA GLY A 59 -7.92 6.00 6.28
C GLY A 59 -7.77 4.65 5.59
N ARG A 60 -8.61 4.37 4.60
CA ARG A 60 -8.54 3.11 3.85
C ARG A 60 -8.03 3.37 2.43
N TRP A 61 -7.16 2.51 1.98
CA TRP A 61 -6.49 2.63 0.69
C TRP A 61 -7.02 1.58 -0.28
N GLN A 62 -7.19 1.96 -1.53
CA GLN A 62 -7.69 1.05 -2.55
C GLN A 62 -7.14 1.45 -3.91
N THR A 63 -7.08 0.46 -4.80
CA THR A 63 -6.67 0.75 -6.18
C THR A 63 -7.84 1.37 -6.93
N LEU A 64 -7.49 2.23 -7.87
CA LEU A 64 -8.48 2.77 -8.80
C LEU A 64 -8.49 1.92 -10.06
N PRO A 65 -9.66 1.79 -10.71
CA PRO A 65 -9.70 1.04 -11.96
C PRO A 65 -8.89 1.75 -13.03
N ASP A 66 -8.25 0.97 -13.88
CA ASP A 66 -7.56 1.53 -15.04
C ASP A 66 -8.60 2.15 -15.97
N THR A 67 -8.41 3.40 -16.29
CA THR A 67 -9.33 4.09 -17.18
C THR A 67 -8.82 3.95 -18.60
N PRO A 68 -9.67 3.54 -19.50
CA PRO A 68 -9.27 3.49 -20.91
C PRO A 68 -8.92 4.86 -21.43
#